data_5a13cba3f85562bafc290c95c6d64cef
#
_entry.id   5a13cba3f85562bafc290c95c6d64cef
#
_cell.length_a   1.000
_cell.length_b   1.000
_cell.length_c   1.000
_cell.angle_alpha   90.00
_cell.angle_beta   90.00
_cell.angle_gamma   90.00
#
_symmetry.space_group_name_H-M   'P 1'
#
loop_
_entity.id
_entity.type
_entity.pdbx_description
1 polymer ?
#
loop_
_entity_poly.entity_id
_entity_poly.type
_entity_poly.pdbx_seq_one_letter_code
_entity_poly.pdbx_strand_id
1 'polypeptide(L)'
;MAAPIQAEHFTSAIYTLLDETFDNVYGLYLDKGTSLFETLATISAEEASIPVGGQCATLAAQVKHVAFYLDLLVRNVRSGVNEPVDWGKVWRETSVVTTEEWEASKAQLRDSYNRLKRLIADTTAWPNEDHISGTIAPIVHTAYHLGEIRQALCTLKH
;
A
#
# COMPACT_ATOMS: atom_id res chain seq x y z
N MET A 1 -2.55 16.04 34.18
CA MET A 1 -2.71 14.90 33.27
C MET A 1 -2.98 15.46 31.89
N ALA A 2 -2.35 14.96 30.83
CA ALA A 2 -2.65 15.35 29.46
C ALA A 2 -4.08 14.90 29.09
N ALA A 3 -4.80 15.71 28.29
CA ALA A 3 -6.10 15.32 27.79
C ALA A 3 -5.96 14.11 26.85
N PRO A 4 -6.88 13.12 26.89
CA PRO A 4 -6.85 11.99 25.97
C PRO A 4 -7.13 12.44 24.53
N ILE A 5 -6.52 11.78 23.56
CA ILE A 5 -6.86 11.95 22.15
C ILE A 5 -8.24 11.32 21.93
N GLN A 6 -9.12 12.07 21.26
CA GLN A 6 -10.44 11.56 20.88
C GLN A 6 -10.31 10.54 19.76
N ALA A 7 -11.01 9.41 19.85
CA ALA A 7 -10.93 8.34 18.86
C ALA A 7 -11.24 8.83 17.44
N GLU A 8 -12.20 9.72 17.29
CA GLU A 8 -12.59 10.34 16.01
C GLU A 8 -11.47 11.16 15.39
N HIS A 9 -10.72 11.92 16.17
CA HIS A 9 -9.56 12.69 15.67
C HIS A 9 -8.46 11.76 15.19
N PHE A 10 -8.21 10.67 15.91
CA PHE A 10 -7.23 9.67 15.50
C PHE A 10 -7.67 8.98 14.21
N THR A 11 -8.92 8.50 14.13
CA THR A 11 -9.49 7.87 12.92
C THR A 11 -9.41 8.81 11.71
N SER A 12 -9.77 10.08 11.88
CA SER A 12 -9.70 11.08 10.81
C SER A 12 -8.26 11.32 10.34
N ALA A 13 -7.29 11.43 11.25
CA ALA A 13 -5.88 11.62 10.91
C ALA A 13 -5.32 10.41 10.13
N ILE A 14 -5.61 9.19 10.59
CA ILE A 14 -5.22 7.96 9.90
C ILE A 14 -5.84 7.89 8.51
N TYR A 15 -7.11 8.23 8.39
CA TYR A 15 -7.82 8.23 7.11
C TYR A 15 -7.21 9.21 6.12
N THR A 16 -6.84 10.41 6.58
CA THR A 16 -6.19 11.42 5.74
C THR A 16 -4.82 10.96 5.27
N LEU A 17 -3.99 10.38 6.16
CA LEU A 17 -2.68 9.84 5.79
C LEU A 17 -2.79 8.66 4.82
N LEU A 18 -3.78 7.78 5.03
CA LEU A 18 -4.04 6.67 4.11
C LEU A 18 -4.45 7.19 2.74
N ASP A 19 -5.36 8.16 2.69
CA ASP A 19 -5.83 8.75 1.43
C ASP A 19 -4.69 9.47 0.69
N GLU A 20 -3.82 10.19 1.41
CA GLU A 20 -2.64 10.83 0.81
C GLU A 20 -1.66 9.81 0.25
N THR A 21 -1.46 8.69 0.94
CA THR A 21 -0.56 7.63 0.46
C THR A 21 -1.04 7.05 -0.87
N PHE A 22 -2.36 6.85 -1.02
CA PHE A 22 -2.93 6.11 -2.15
C PHE A 22 -3.51 6.97 -3.26
N ASP A 23 -4.28 8.02 -2.94
CA ASP A 23 -5.13 8.73 -3.90
C ASP A 23 -4.83 10.23 -4.01
N ASN A 24 -5.02 10.99 -2.94
CA ASN A 24 -5.13 12.44 -2.99
C ASN A 24 -4.08 13.11 -2.11
N VAL A 25 -3.09 13.72 -2.72
CA VAL A 25 -2.03 14.42 -1.99
C VAL A 25 -2.56 15.71 -1.36
N TYR A 26 -2.45 15.81 -0.03
CA TYR A 26 -2.78 16.97 0.77
C TYR A 26 -1.54 17.82 1.15
N GLY A 27 -0.35 17.28 0.92
CA GLY A 27 0.93 17.90 1.26
C GLY A 27 1.32 17.72 2.73
N LEU A 28 0.83 16.67 3.39
CA LEU A 28 1.27 16.31 4.72
C LEU A 28 2.67 15.70 4.69
N TYR A 29 2.94 14.82 3.71
CA TYR A 29 4.24 14.20 3.53
C TYR A 29 4.58 13.87 2.08
N LEU A 30 3.63 13.93 1.14
CA LEU A 30 3.87 13.72 -0.29
C LEU A 30 3.78 15.04 -1.07
N ASP A 31 4.53 15.09 -2.17
CA ASP A 31 4.42 16.15 -3.16
C ASP A 31 3.27 15.88 -4.13
N LYS A 32 2.66 16.94 -4.66
CA LYS A 32 1.54 16.85 -5.61
C LYS A 32 1.88 15.92 -6.79
N GLY A 33 0.96 15.01 -7.09
CA GLY A 33 1.09 14.06 -8.20
C GLY A 33 1.96 12.83 -7.84
N THR A 34 2.18 12.56 -6.56
CA THR A 34 3.09 11.50 -6.12
C THR A 34 2.46 10.42 -5.24
N SER A 35 1.14 10.42 -5.10
CA SER A 35 0.44 9.31 -4.47
C SER A 35 0.65 7.99 -5.23
N LEU A 36 0.35 6.87 -4.60
CA LEU A 36 0.60 5.56 -5.21
C LEU A 36 -0.12 5.41 -6.55
N PHE A 37 -1.43 5.70 -6.61
CA PHE A 37 -2.18 5.52 -7.85
C PHE A 37 -1.83 6.55 -8.92
N GLU A 38 -1.51 7.80 -8.56
CA GLU A 38 -0.97 8.78 -9.50
C GLU A 38 0.37 8.30 -10.08
N THR A 39 1.26 7.75 -9.24
CA THR A 39 2.53 7.17 -9.68
C THR A 39 2.29 5.98 -10.62
N LEU A 40 1.43 5.02 -10.24
CA LEU A 40 1.17 3.82 -11.04
C LEU A 40 0.48 4.12 -12.38
N ALA A 41 -0.27 5.21 -12.49
CA ALA A 41 -0.88 5.64 -13.75
C ALA A 41 0.16 6.02 -14.83
N THR A 42 1.40 6.31 -14.44
CA THR A 42 2.49 6.69 -15.37
C THR A 42 3.36 5.51 -15.81
N ILE A 43 3.07 4.28 -15.36
CA ILE A 43 3.92 3.09 -15.55
C ILE A 43 3.27 2.15 -16.54
N SER A 44 3.97 1.82 -17.62
CA SER A 44 3.58 0.78 -18.57
C SER A 44 3.85 -0.64 -18.04
N ALA A 45 3.22 -1.65 -18.64
CA ALA A 45 3.49 -3.06 -18.32
C ALA A 45 4.96 -3.45 -18.61
N GLU A 46 5.55 -2.87 -19.65
CA GLU A 46 6.96 -3.06 -20.00
C GLU A 46 7.86 -2.53 -18.89
N GLU A 47 7.70 -1.28 -18.48
CA GLU A 47 8.44 -0.68 -17.35
C GLU A 47 8.23 -1.47 -16.05
N ALA A 48 6.99 -1.91 -15.79
CA ALA A 48 6.65 -2.68 -14.59
C ALA A 48 7.32 -4.07 -14.55
N SER A 49 7.77 -4.59 -15.69
CA SER A 49 8.40 -5.91 -15.84
C SER A 49 9.93 -5.88 -15.78
N ILE A 50 10.54 -4.71 -15.72
CA ILE A 50 12.01 -4.59 -15.72
C ILE A 50 12.53 -4.78 -14.27
N PRO A 51 13.44 -5.74 -14.02
CA PRO A 51 14.10 -5.86 -12.73
C PRO A 51 14.94 -4.62 -12.43
N VAL A 52 14.65 -3.95 -11.33
CA VAL A 52 15.34 -2.71 -10.94
C VAL A 52 16.83 -3.01 -10.71
N GLY A 53 17.72 -2.25 -11.38
CA GLY A 53 19.16 -2.51 -11.33
C GLY A 53 19.57 -3.89 -11.85
N GLY A 54 18.69 -4.58 -12.60
CA GLY A 54 18.92 -5.90 -13.19
C GLY A 54 18.79 -7.10 -12.22
N GLN A 55 18.63 -6.87 -10.92
CA GLN A 55 18.63 -7.94 -9.91
C GLN A 55 17.55 -7.78 -8.84
N CYS A 56 16.97 -6.59 -8.67
CA CYS A 56 15.94 -6.36 -7.68
C CYS A 56 14.54 -6.72 -8.22
N ALA A 57 13.56 -6.71 -7.34
CA ALA A 57 12.18 -6.98 -7.69
C ALA A 57 11.66 -6.00 -8.75
N THR A 58 10.78 -6.47 -9.62
CA THR A 58 10.08 -5.63 -10.60
C THR A 58 9.03 -4.76 -9.91
N LEU A 59 8.60 -3.67 -10.55
CA LEU A 59 7.51 -2.84 -10.03
C LEU A 59 6.20 -3.64 -9.96
N ALA A 60 5.98 -4.57 -10.89
CA ALA A 60 4.83 -5.49 -10.85
C ALA A 60 4.83 -6.36 -9.58
N ALA A 61 6.00 -6.86 -9.17
CA ALA A 61 6.12 -7.63 -7.93
C ALA A 61 5.85 -6.76 -6.69
N GLN A 62 6.33 -5.52 -6.68
CA GLN A 62 6.07 -4.59 -5.58
C GLN A 62 4.58 -4.26 -5.44
N VAL A 63 3.88 -3.98 -6.54
CA VAL A 63 2.43 -3.69 -6.55
C VAL A 63 1.63 -4.90 -6.04
N LYS A 64 1.95 -6.11 -6.50
CA LYS A 64 1.32 -7.34 -6.00
C LYS A 64 1.62 -7.59 -4.52
N HIS A 65 2.84 -7.30 -4.08
CA HIS A 65 3.21 -7.41 -2.67
C HIS A 65 2.41 -6.46 -1.78
N VAL A 66 2.27 -5.20 -2.17
CA VAL A 66 1.44 -4.23 -1.43
C VAL A 66 -0.01 -4.69 -1.37
N ALA A 67 -0.61 -5.09 -2.50
CA ALA A 67 -1.99 -5.59 -2.53
C ALA A 67 -2.18 -6.80 -1.61
N PHE A 68 -1.26 -7.77 -1.68
CA PHE A 68 -1.27 -8.95 -0.82
C PHE A 68 -1.18 -8.59 0.68
N TYR A 69 -0.29 -7.65 1.03
CA TYR A 69 -0.13 -7.18 2.41
C TYR A 69 -1.42 -6.56 2.95
N LEU A 70 -2.07 -5.68 2.17
CA LEU A 70 -3.34 -5.05 2.56
C LEU A 70 -4.45 -6.10 2.77
N ASP A 71 -4.56 -7.08 1.86
CA ASP A 71 -5.56 -8.15 1.96
C ASP A 71 -5.32 -9.06 3.15
N LEU A 72 -4.06 -9.39 3.44
CA LEU A 72 -3.69 -10.17 4.60
C LEU A 72 -4.10 -9.44 5.90
N LEU A 73 -3.79 -8.14 5.99
CA LEU A 73 -4.12 -7.34 7.17
C LEU A 73 -5.63 -7.28 7.39
N VAL A 74 -6.42 -6.97 6.35
CA VAL A 74 -7.89 -6.94 6.44
C VAL A 74 -8.45 -8.30 6.87
N ARG A 75 -7.89 -9.39 6.35
CA ARG A 75 -8.30 -10.76 6.69
C ARG A 75 -7.98 -11.08 8.15
N ASN A 76 -6.75 -10.78 8.61
CA ASN A 76 -6.33 -11.04 9.99
C ASN A 76 -7.17 -10.26 11.01
N VAL A 77 -7.46 -8.98 10.74
CA VAL A 77 -8.33 -8.18 11.61
C VAL A 77 -9.73 -8.77 11.69
N ARG A 78 -10.30 -9.23 10.56
CA ARG A 78 -11.65 -9.79 10.52
C ARG A 78 -11.76 -11.17 11.15
N SER A 79 -10.74 -12.00 10.99
CA SER A 79 -10.73 -13.38 11.53
C SER A 79 -10.23 -13.47 12.97
N GLY A 80 -9.45 -12.47 13.42
CA GLY A 80 -8.71 -12.53 14.69
C GLY A 80 -7.55 -13.55 14.69
N VAL A 81 -7.16 -14.06 13.51
CA VAL A 81 -6.13 -15.10 13.36
C VAL A 81 -4.98 -14.58 12.50
N ASN A 82 -3.76 -14.68 13.00
CA ASN A 82 -2.54 -14.44 12.26
C ASN A 82 -2.01 -15.75 11.68
N GLU A 83 -2.29 -16.00 10.39
CA GLU A 83 -1.80 -17.18 9.71
C GLU A 83 -0.32 -17.00 9.29
N PRO A 84 0.49 -18.10 9.31
CA PRO A 84 1.83 -18.09 8.75
C PRO A 84 1.80 -17.74 7.25
N VAL A 85 2.69 -16.86 6.81
CA VAL A 85 2.73 -16.36 5.43
C VAL A 85 4.11 -16.59 4.82
N ASP A 86 4.15 -17.13 3.61
CA ASP A 86 5.35 -17.14 2.78
C ASP A 86 5.50 -15.77 2.07
N TRP A 87 6.16 -14.86 2.73
CA TRP A 87 6.44 -13.51 2.20
C TRP A 87 7.28 -13.54 0.91
N GLY A 88 8.07 -14.57 0.72
CA GLY A 88 8.92 -14.72 -0.46
C GLY A 88 8.14 -15.14 -1.72
N LYS A 89 6.91 -15.66 -1.58
CA LYS A 89 6.13 -16.19 -2.69
C LYS A 89 5.87 -15.16 -3.78
N VAL A 90 5.36 -13.98 -3.40
CA VAL A 90 5.02 -12.90 -4.35
C VAL A 90 6.25 -12.48 -5.17
N TRP A 91 7.41 -12.39 -4.52
CA TRP A 91 8.67 -12.00 -5.16
C TRP A 91 9.18 -13.04 -6.15
N ARG A 92 8.94 -14.33 -5.88
CA ARG A 92 9.35 -15.43 -6.74
C ARG A 92 8.43 -15.64 -7.95
N GLU A 93 7.13 -15.36 -7.79
CA GLU A 93 6.10 -15.68 -8.78
C GLU A 93 5.78 -14.51 -9.71
N THR A 94 6.30 -13.30 -9.44
CA THR A 94 5.99 -12.13 -10.25
C THR A 94 7.25 -11.53 -10.84
N SER A 95 7.44 -11.67 -12.16
CA SER A 95 8.56 -11.06 -12.89
C SER A 95 8.06 -10.21 -14.05
N VAL A 96 7.55 -10.83 -15.09
CA VAL A 96 7.04 -10.16 -16.29
C VAL A 96 5.52 -10.19 -16.27
N VAL A 97 4.89 -9.11 -16.71
CA VAL A 97 3.42 -9.00 -16.82
C VAL A 97 3.03 -8.47 -18.20
N THR A 98 1.91 -8.96 -18.73
CA THR A 98 1.26 -8.37 -19.90
C THR A 98 0.54 -7.07 -19.52
N THR A 99 0.08 -6.30 -20.51
CA THR A 99 -0.72 -5.09 -20.27
C THR A 99 -1.98 -5.42 -19.46
N GLU A 100 -2.68 -6.49 -19.81
CA GLU A 100 -3.89 -6.94 -19.11
C GLU A 100 -3.61 -7.36 -17.67
N GLU A 101 -2.50 -8.06 -17.42
CA GLU A 101 -2.08 -8.48 -16.07
C GLU A 101 -1.63 -7.28 -15.23
N TRP A 102 -0.99 -6.28 -15.85
CA TRP A 102 -0.61 -5.04 -15.17
C TRP A 102 -1.85 -4.25 -14.74
N GLU A 103 -2.81 -4.04 -15.64
CA GLU A 103 -4.08 -3.39 -15.32
C GLU A 103 -4.86 -4.15 -14.24
N ALA A 104 -4.90 -5.48 -14.32
CA ALA A 104 -5.53 -6.32 -13.30
C ALA A 104 -4.82 -6.18 -11.93
N SER A 105 -3.50 -6.07 -11.90
CA SER A 105 -2.73 -5.87 -10.66
C SER A 105 -3.02 -4.52 -10.01
N LYS A 106 -3.14 -3.45 -10.82
CA LYS A 106 -3.53 -2.12 -10.33
C LYS A 106 -4.98 -2.11 -9.81
N ALA A 107 -5.88 -2.79 -10.51
CA ALA A 107 -7.27 -2.93 -10.08
C ALA A 107 -7.37 -3.73 -8.76
N GLN A 108 -6.64 -4.82 -8.62
CA GLN A 108 -6.58 -5.59 -7.38
C GLN A 108 -6.07 -4.74 -6.22
N LEU A 109 -5.00 -3.97 -6.43
CA LEU A 109 -4.48 -3.06 -5.41
C LEU A 109 -5.53 -2.01 -4.99
N ARG A 110 -6.27 -1.46 -5.95
CA ARG A 110 -7.38 -0.53 -5.70
C ARG A 110 -8.47 -1.18 -4.84
N ASP A 111 -8.83 -2.41 -5.13
CA ASP A 111 -9.83 -3.15 -4.36
C ASP A 111 -9.35 -3.47 -2.94
N SER A 112 -8.07 -3.83 -2.79
CA SER A 112 -7.45 -4.09 -1.47
C SER A 112 -7.43 -2.83 -0.62
N TYR A 113 -7.04 -1.69 -1.20
CA TYR A 113 -7.12 -0.38 -0.56
C TYR A 113 -8.55 -0.02 -0.14
N ASN A 114 -9.53 -0.21 -1.01
CA ASN A 114 -10.93 0.08 -0.70
C ASN A 114 -11.47 -0.79 0.45
N ARG A 115 -11.00 -2.04 0.56
CA ARG A 115 -11.34 -2.93 1.70
C ARG A 115 -10.73 -2.42 3.00
N LEU A 116 -9.46 -2.01 2.98
CA LEU A 116 -8.79 -1.41 4.13
C LEU A 116 -9.45 -0.10 4.55
N LYS A 117 -9.75 0.77 3.58
CA LYS A 117 -10.42 2.06 3.80
C LYS A 117 -11.76 1.90 4.53
N ARG A 118 -12.57 0.91 4.11
CA ARG A 118 -13.82 0.56 4.80
C ARG A 118 -13.57 0.03 6.21
N LEU A 119 -12.60 -0.87 6.38
CA LEU A 119 -12.26 -1.40 7.71
C LEU A 119 -11.91 -0.29 8.70
N ILE A 120 -11.13 0.70 8.28
CA ILE A 120 -10.74 1.85 9.12
C ILE A 120 -11.96 2.74 9.39
N ALA A 121 -12.78 3.03 8.38
CA ALA A 121 -13.98 3.84 8.53
C ALA A 121 -15.01 3.22 9.53
N ASP A 122 -15.09 1.90 9.57
CA ASP A 122 -15.97 1.15 10.47
C ASP A 122 -15.40 1.02 11.90
N THR A 123 -14.14 1.46 12.13
CA THR A 123 -13.49 1.37 13.44
C THR A 123 -13.96 2.51 14.34
N THR A 124 -14.72 2.16 15.39
CA THR A 124 -15.29 3.13 16.33
C THR A 124 -14.48 3.26 17.63
N ALA A 125 -13.52 2.37 17.88
CA ALA A 125 -12.71 2.36 19.09
C ALA A 125 -11.31 1.84 18.82
N TRP A 126 -10.35 2.32 19.60
CA TRP A 126 -8.93 1.94 19.56
C TRP A 126 -8.57 1.30 20.89
N PRO A 127 -8.89 0.02 21.11
CA PRO A 127 -8.88 -0.59 22.43
C PRO A 127 -7.46 -0.81 23.00
N ASN A 128 -6.45 -0.93 22.13
CA ASN A 128 -5.08 -1.17 22.55
C ASN A 128 -4.08 -0.74 21.45
N GLU A 129 -2.80 -0.86 21.77
CA GLU A 129 -1.69 -0.49 20.90
C GLU A 129 -1.58 -1.36 19.63
N ASP A 130 -2.02 -2.62 19.67
CA ASP A 130 -1.98 -3.49 18.51
C ASP A 130 -2.96 -3.02 17.42
N HIS A 131 -4.15 -2.54 17.82
CA HIS A 131 -5.11 -1.95 16.88
C HIS A 131 -4.57 -0.66 16.26
N ILE A 132 -3.92 0.17 17.07
CA ILE A 132 -3.30 1.42 16.60
C ILE A 132 -2.17 1.11 15.63
N SER A 133 -1.22 0.27 16.04
CA SER A 133 -0.06 -0.13 15.25
C SER A 133 -0.47 -0.84 13.96
N GLY A 134 -1.43 -1.78 14.04
CA GLY A 134 -1.97 -2.49 12.89
C GLY A 134 -2.66 -1.59 11.87
N THR A 135 -3.14 -0.43 12.27
CA THR A 135 -3.74 0.55 11.36
C THR A 135 -2.72 1.51 10.76
N ILE A 136 -1.67 1.85 11.50
CA ILE A 136 -0.56 2.67 11.00
C ILE A 136 0.33 1.86 10.03
N ALA A 137 0.56 0.59 10.32
CA ALA A 137 1.47 -0.28 9.57
C ALA A 137 1.20 -0.30 8.04
N PRO A 138 -0.03 -0.41 7.52
CA PRO A 138 -0.28 -0.38 6.08
C PRO A 138 0.06 0.95 5.43
N ILE A 139 -0.05 2.07 6.13
CA ILE A 139 0.35 3.38 5.63
C ILE A 139 1.86 3.42 5.48
N VAL A 140 2.59 3.08 6.55
CA VAL A 140 4.05 3.10 6.58
C VAL A 140 4.64 2.10 5.57
N HIS A 141 4.10 0.88 5.50
CA HIS A 141 4.53 -0.15 4.55
C HIS A 141 4.33 0.29 3.10
N THR A 142 3.16 0.87 2.80
CA THR A 142 2.87 1.35 1.45
C THR A 142 3.70 2.58 1.09
N ALA A 143 3.91 3.51 2.02
CA ALA A 143 4.77 4.67 1.81
C ALA A 143 6.23 4.26 1.55
N TYR A 144 6.72 3.23 2.25
CA TYR A 144 8.04 2.63 2.00
C TYR A 144 8.14 2.13 0.54
N HIS A 145 7.20 1.29 0.09
CA HIS A 145 7.19 0.77 -1.28
C HIS A 145 6.93 1.86 -2.32
N LEU A 146 6.13 2.87 -2.03
CA LEU A 146 5.95 4.01 -2.91
C LEU A 146 7.28 4.75 -3.16
N GLY A 147 8.08 4.95 -2.11
CA GLY A 147 9.42 5.52 -2.22
C GLY A 147 10.34 4.67 -3.11
N GLU A 148 10.33 3.34 -2.94
CA GLU A 148 11.10 2.40 -3.78
C GLU A 148 10.65 2.43 -5.25
N ILE A 149 9.33 2.39 -5.50
CA ILE A 149 8.75 2.46 -6.86
C ILE A 149 9.17 3.77 -7.54
N ARG A 150 9.05 4.90 -6.87
CA ARG A 150 9.41 6.21 -7.43
C ARG A 150 10.90 6.33 -7.70
N GLN A 151 11.74 5.83 -6.80
CA GLN A 151 13.20 5.79 -7.02
C GLN A 151 13.58 4.88 -8.21
N ALA A 152 12.92 3.72 -8.32
CA ALA A 152 13.12 2.82 -9.44
C ALA A 152 12.72 3.45 -10.78
N LEU A 153 11.61 4.19 -10.84
CA LEU A 153 11.19 4.91 -12.04
C LEU A 153 12.23 5.92 -12.54
N CYS A 154 12.91 6.61 -11.63
CA CYS A 154 14.01 7.50 -12.01
C CYS A 154 15.14 6.76 -12.72
N THR A 155 15.36 5.49 -12.37
CA THR A 155 16.39 4.65 -12.99
C THR A 155 15.93 4.03 -14.32
N LEU A 156 14.65 3.70 -14.43
CA LEU A 156 14.08 3.04 -15.63
C LEU A 156 13.79 4.01 -16.79
N LYS A 157 13.55 5.29 -16.48
CA LYS A 157 13.19 6.31 -17.49
C LYS A 157 14.38 7.11 -18.02
N HIS A 158 15.59 6.70 -17.67
CA HIS A 158 16.86 7.24 -18.18
C HIS A 158 17.67 6.14 -18.83
#